data_e757b6a48f4a3d1738e5304debdfe4f4
#
_entry.id   e757b6a48f4a3d1738e5304debdfe4f4
#
_cell.length_a   1.000
_cell.length_b   1.000
_cell.length_c   1.000
_cell.angle_alpha   90.00
_cell.angle_beta   90.00
_cell.angle_gamma   90.00
#
_symmetry.space_group_name_H-M   'P 1'
#
loop_
_entity.id
_entity.type
_entity.pdbx_description
1 polymer ?
#
loop_
_entity_poly.entity_id
_entity_poly.type
_entity_poly.pdbx_seq_one_letter_code
_entity_poly.pdbx_strand_id
1 'polypeptide(L)'
;VFMYLLGDKASQGRDPVSLLMWAFIFASIFFAVLRPWGSFPWDSLQAQVTPFEGGTNVYPIWPFFTFMVLIGTLVPYVLVINSIRHIGGPGASIMGMTEPPIAAIAAWIVLGEIFVVVQILGGVIMLIGIIVAQRARDQKAHEPLPDYEEVR
;
A
#
# COMPACT_ATOMS: atom_id res chain seq x y z
N VAL A 1 -2.59 -4.22 -9.34
CA VAL A 1 -2.73 -3.65 -10.69
C VAL A 1 -4.14 -3.09 -10.90
N PHE A 2 -5.21 -3.88 -10.70
CA PHE A 2 -6.61 -3.45 -10.90
C PHE A 2 -6.98 -2.19 -10.08
N MET A 3 -6.61 -2.13 -8.81
CA MET A 3 -6.81 -0.98 -7.94
C MET A 3 -6.13 0.29 -8.48
N TYR A 4 -4.92 0.18 -9.01
CA TYR A 4 -4.19 1.33 -9.57
C TYR A 4 -4.81 1.85 -10.87
N LEU A 5 -5.32 0.96 -11.73
CA LEU A 5 -6.00 1.32 -12.97
C LEU A 5 -7.36 2.00 -12.70
N LEU A 6 -8.12 1.48 -11.74
CA LEU A 6 -9.36 2.12 -11.30
C LEU A 6 -9.08 3.46 -10.61
N GLY A 7 -8.04 3.54 -9.80
CA GLY A 7 -7.59 4.74 -9.13
C GLY A 7 -7.19 5.84 -10.11
N ASP A 8 -6.49 5.49 -11.18
CA ASP A 8 -6.10 6.41 -12.25
C ASP A 8 -7.34 7.04 -12.90
N LYS A 9 -8.30 6.21 -13.29
CA LYS A 9 -9.55 6.66 -13.91
C LYS A 9 -10.44 7.48 -12.95
N ALA A 10 -10.47 7.13 -11.68
CA ALA A 10 -11.27 7.79 -10.66
C ALA A 10 -10.64 9.09 -10.14
N SER A 11 -9.30 9.21 -10.19
CA SER A 11 -8.55 10.38 -9.71
C SER A 11 -8.54 11.55 -10.69
N GLN A 12 -8.94 11.32 -11.95
CA GLN A 12 -9.00 12.38 -12.94
C GLN A 12 -10.06 13.44 -12.54
N GLY A 13 -9.57 14.62 -12.17
CA GLY A 13 -10.43 15.76 -11.81
C GLY A 13 -11.00 15.74 -10.38
N ARG A 14 -10.64 14.77 -9.53
CA ARG A 14 -11.07 14.71 -8.14
C ARG A 14 -9.91 14.83 -7.15
N ASP A 15 -10.21 15.40 -5.99
CA ASP A 15 -9.25 15.49 -4.90
C ASP A 15 -8.97 14.09 -4.30
N PRO A 16 -7.67 13.71 -4.10
CA PRO A 16 -7.28 12.41 -3.54
C PRO A 16 -7.88 12.13 -2.17
N VAL A 17 -7.98 13.15 -1.33
CA VAL A 17 -8.52 13.03 0.02
C VAL A 17 -10.01 12.70 -0.03
N SER A 18 -10.75 13.34 -0.93
CA SER A 18 -12.18 13.06 -1.15
C SER A 18 -12.41 11.62 -1.62
N LEU A 19 -11.59 11.12 -2.54
CA LEU A 19 -11.69 9.72 -3.01
C LEU A 19 -11.47 8.72 -1.87
N LEU A 20 -10.44 8.95 -1.06
CA LEU A 20 -10.15 8.11 0.10
C LEU A 20 -11.27 8.15 1.14
N MET A 21 -11.77 9.34 1.42
CA MET A 21 -12.88 9.51 2.36
C MET A 21 -14.09 8.64 1.96
N TRP A 22 -14.52 8.72 0.70
CA TRP A 22 -15.61 7.89 0.20
C TRP A 22 -15.30 6.40 0.24
N ALA A 23 -14.09 6.00 -0.15
CA ALA A 23 -13.67 4.61 -0.09
C ALA A 23 -13.73 4.04 1.33
N PHE A 24 -13.23 4.78 2.32
CA PHE A 24 -13.29 4.37 3.72
C PHE A 24 -14.72 4.38 4.29
N ILE A 25 -15.57 5.33 3.89
CA ILE A 25 -16.99 5.35 4.28
C ILE A 25 -17.68 4.08 3.76
N PHE A 26 -17.56 3.75 2.47
CA PHE A 26 -18.17 2.55 1.91
C PHE A 26 -17.63 1.27 2.54
N ALA A 27 -16.32 1.18 2.75
CA ALA A 27 -15.70 0.05 3.43
C ALA A 27 -16.24 -0.09 4.88
N SER A 28 -16.36 1.02 5.60
CA SER A 28 -16.88 1.02 6.98
C SER A 28 -18.34 0.56 7.03
N ILE A 29 -19.18 1.04 6.11
CA ILE A 29 -20.59 0.60 6.00
C ILE A 29 -20.65 -0.90 5.68
N PHE A 30 -19.85 -1.35 4.71
CA PHE A 30 -19.80 -2.77 4.33
C PHE A 30 -19.42 -3.66 5.51
N PHE A 31 -18.37 -3.33 6.24
CA PHE A 31 -17.95 -4.09 7.42
C PHE A 31 -18.95 -3.99 8.59
N ALA A 32 -19.61 -2.84 8.76
CA ALA A 32 -20.63 -2.68 9.79
C ALA A 32 -21.85 -3.57 9.53
N VAL A 33 -22.20 -3.82 8.27
CA VAL A 33 -23.28 -4.75 7.89
C VAL A 33 -22.85 -6.19 8.09
N LEU A 34 -21.62 -6.55 7.68
CA LEU A 34 -21.12 -7.92 7.83
C LEU A 34 -20.86 -8.32 9.28
N ARG A 35 -20.40 -7.40 10.11
CA ARG A 35 -20.11 -7.64 11.51
C ARG A 35 -20.63 -6.49 12.38
N PRO A 36 -21.82 -6.63 12.95
CA PRO A 36 -22.44 -5.60 13.79
C PRO A 36 -21.51 -5.18 14.93
N TRP A 37 -21.42 -3.88 15.16
CA TRP A 37 -20.54 -3.25 16.16
C TRP A 37 -20.76 -3.75 17.59
N GLY A 38 -21.96 -4.28 17.89
CA GLY A 38 -22.27 -4.89 19.18
C GLY A 38 -21.51 -6.19 19.46
N SER A 39 -20.96 -6.85 18.43
CA SER A 39 -20.12 -8.06 18.59
C SER A 39 -18.62 -7.77 18.65
N PHE A 40 -18.22 -6.51 18.58
CA PHE A 40 -16.82 -6.12 18.68
C PHE A 40 -16.38 -6.15 20.15
N PRO A 41 -15.26 -6.81 20.48
CA PRO A 41 -14.75 -6.87 21.84
C PRO A 41 -14.05 -5.56 22.23
N TRP A 42 -14.83 -4.55 22.58
CA TRP A 42 -14.33 -3.21 22.94
C TRP A 42 -13.32 -3.22 24.09
N ASP A 43 -13.46 -4.18 25.01
CA ASP A 43 -12.52 -4.34 26.12
C ASP A 43 -11.11 -4.67 25.66
N SER A 44 -10.97 -5.29 24.48
CA SER A 44 -9.66 -5.57 23.88
C SER A 44 -8.87 -4.32 23.55
N LEU A 45 -9.51 -3.15 23.34
CA LEU A 45 -8.83 -1.89 23.12
C LEU A 45 -8.11 -1.37 24.36
N GLN A 46 -8.51 -1.83 25.54
CA GLN A 46 -7.88 -1.50 26.82
C GLN A 46 -6.87 -2.57 27.25
N ALA A 47 -6.72 -3.65 26.46
CA ALA A 47 -5.69 -4.65 26.71
C ALA A 47 -4.32 -3.99 26.81
N GLN A 48 -3.53 -4.44 27.77
CA GLN A 48 -2.19 -3.92 28.02
C GLN A 48 -1.17 -4.74 27.25
N VAL A 49 -0.26 -4.04 26.58
CA VAL A 49 0.82 -4.65 25.82
C VAL A 49 2.17 -4.05 26.20
N THR A 50 3.20 -4.86 26.13
CA THR A 50 4.60 -4.40 26.21
C THR A 50 5.11 -4.27 24.78
N PRO A 51 5.35 -3.05 24.27
CA PRO A 51 5.70 -2.84 22.84
C PRO A 51 7.07 -3.39 22.46
N PHE A 52 7.93 -3.69 23.44
CA PHE A 52 9.27 -4.22 23.20
C PHE A 52 9.51 -5.45 24.06
N GLU A 53 10.15 -6.48 23.53
CA GLU A 53 10.59 -7.65 24.29
C GLU A 53 11.54 -7.22 25.44
N GLY A 54 11.23 -7.64 26.65
CA GLY A 54 11.98 -7.26 27.86
C GLY A 54 11.61 -5.92 28.48
N GLY A 55 10.65 -5.18 27.92
CA GLY A 55 10.14 -3.95 28.52
C GLY A 55 9.27 -4.23 29.75
N THR A 56 9.46 -3.43 30.82
CA THR A 56 8.64 -3.50 32.04
C THR A 56 7.40 -2.59 31.95
N ASN A 57 7.38 -1.65 31.00
CA ASN A 57 6.31 -0.69 30.85
C ASN A 57 5.15 -1.28 30.04
N VAL A 58 3.97 -1.24 30.61
CA VAL A 58 2.72 -1.69 29.99
C VAL A 58 1.90 -0.48 29.54
N TYR A 59 1.41 -0.54 28.31
CA TYR A 59 0.62 0.51 27.71
C TYR A 59 -0.69 -0.06 27.16
N PRO A 60 -1.80 0.72 27.20
CA PRO A 60 -3.02 0.29 26.53
C PRO A 60 -2.80 0.19 25.01
N ILE A 61 -3.45 -0.77 24.36
CA ILE A 61 -3.22 -1.08 22.94
C ILE A 61 -3.80 0.01 21.98
N TRP A 62 -4.81 0.76 22.42
CA TRP A 62 -5.53 1.70 21.57
C TRP A 62 -4.66 2.80 20.92
N PRO A 63 -3.60 3.37 21.58
CA PRO A 63 -2.73 4.36 20.91
C PRO A 63 -1.96 3.75 19.74
N PHE A 64 -1.57 2.47 19.87
CA PHE A 64 -0.87 1.75 18.78
C PHE A 64 -1.79 1.51 17.59
N PHE A 65 -3.07 1.15 17.83
CA PHE A 65 -4.07 1.07 16.77
C PHE A 65 -4.30 2.43 16.11
N THR A 66 -4.41 3.49 16.88
CA THR A 66 -4.58 4.84 16.34
C THR A 66 -3.40 5.24 15.47
N PHE A 67 -2.18 5.00 15.95
CA PHE A 67 -0.96 5.24 15.18
C PHE A 67 -0.93 4.41 13.89
N MET A 68 -1.25 3.13 13.97
CA MET A 68 -1.31 2.22 12.82
C MET A 68 -2.33 2.69 11.77
N VAL A 69 -3.51 3.14 12.20
CA VAL A 69 -4.54 3.65 11.28
C VAL A 69 -4.12 4.97 10.65
N LEU A 70 -3.66 5.93 11.44
CA LEU A 70 -3.33 7.27 10.94
C LEU A 70 -2.04 7.25 10.11
N ILE A 71 -0.97 6.72 10.65
CA ILE A 71 0.36 6.76 10.02
C ILE A 71 0.59 5.56 9.11
N GLY A 72 0.17 4.37 9.54
CA GLY A 72 0.38 3.13 8.78
C GLY A 72 -0.64 2.91 7.66
N THR A 73 -1.78 3.62 7.66
CA THR A 73 -2.82 3.43 6.65
C THR A 73 -3.15 4.72 5.91
N LEU A 74 -3.65 5.76 6.58
CA LEU A 74 -4.12 6.98 5.90
C LEU A 74 -2.99 7.68 5.13
N VAL A 75 -1.83 7.88 5.75
CA VAL A 75 -0.71 8.57 5.11
C VAL A 75 -0.22 7.81 3.86
N PRO A 76 0.08 6.50 3.89
CA PRO A 76 0.46 5.76 2.69
C PRO A 76 -0.60 5.82 1.57
N TYR A 77 -1.89 5.68 1.89
CA TYR A 77 -2.94 5.76 0.88
C TYR A 77 -3.02 7.14 0.21
N VAL A 78 -2.90 8.23 0.97
CA VAL A 78 -2.83 9.59 0.41
C VAL A 78 -1.62 9.73 -0.52
N LEU A 79 -0.46 9.22 -0.12
CA LEU A 79 0.75 9.25 -0.93
C LEU A 79 0.62 8.43 -2.21
N VAL A 80 0.02 7.24 -2.14
CA VAL A 80 -0.24 6.38 -3.32
C VAL A 80 -1.16 7.09 -4.31
N ILE A 81 -2.27 7.68 -3.86
CA ILE A 81 -3.20 8.36 -4.76
C ILE A 81 -2.56 9.60 -5.37
N ASN A 82 -1.77 10.36 -4.60
CA ASN A 82 -0.99 11.46 -5.15
C ASN A 82 0.03 10.98 -6.20
N SER A 83 0.72 9.87 -5.95
CA SER A 83 1.68 9.32 -6.90
C SER A 83 1.01 8.88 -8.21
N ILE A 84 -0.19 8.28 -8.15
CA ILE A 84 -0.98 7.91 -9.33
C ILE A 84 -1.24 9.14 -10.21
N ARG A 85 -1.53 10.29 -9.63
CA ARG A 85 -1.77 11.53 -10.38
C ARG A 85 -0.53 12.08 -11.09
N HIS A 86 0.66 11.82 -10.57
CA HIS A 86 1.91 12.35 -11.13
C HIS A 86 2.57 11.40 -12.14
N ILE A 87 2.54 10.09 -11.84
CA ILE A 87 3.24 9.07 -12.64
C ILE A 87 2.30 8.09 -13.34
N GLY A 88 0.98 8.27 -13.17
CA GLY A 88 -0.06 7.40 -13.70
C GLY A 88 -0.19 6.07 -12.95
N GLY A 89 -1.32 5.37 -13.15
CA GLY A 89 -1.61 4.10 -12.50
C GLY A 89 -0.57 3.01 -12.75
N PRO A 90 -0.10 2.78 -13.99
CA PRO A 90 0.95 1.79 -14.25
C PRO A 90 2.27 2.09 -13.54
N GLY A 91 2.66 3.38 -13.49
CA GLY A 91 3.86 3.81 -12.77
C GLY A 91 3.78 3.60 -11.28
N ALA A 92 2.69 4.04 -10.67
CA ALA A 92 2.43 3.86 -9.26
C ALA A 92 2.34 2.37 -8.88
N SER A 93 1.77 1.52 -9.76
CA SER A 93 1.72 0.06 -9.56
C SER A 93 3.12 -0.56 -9.48
N ILE A 94 4.03 -0.19 -10.37
CA ILE A 94 5.41 -0.69 -10.36
C ILE A 94 6.13 -0.23 -9.09
N MET A 95 5.97 1.03 -8.71
CA MET A 95 6.52 1.55 -7.46
C MET A 95 5.96 0.82 -6.23
N GLY A 96 4.66 0.54 -6.21
CA GLY A 96 4.03 -0.24 -5.13
C GLY A 96 4.57 -1.67 -5.00
N MET A 97 5.09 -2.26 -6.07
CA MET A 97 5.72 -3.59 -6.01
C MET A 97 7.05 -3.59 -5.23
N THR A 98 7.63 -2.42 -4.93
CA THR A 98 8.84 -2.32 -4.09
C THR A 98 8.52 -2.39 -2.59
N GLU A 99 7.26 -2.24 -2.21
CA GLU A 99 6.82 -2.25 -0.80
C GLU A 99 7.19 -3.55 -0.06
N PRO A 100 6.88 -4.76 -0.57
CA PRO A 100 7.20 -6.00 0.14
C PRO A 100 8.69 -6.24 0.37
N PRO A 101 9.61 -5.99 -0.58
CA PRO A 101 11.04 -6.07 -0.31
C PRO A 101 11.52 -5.08 0.76
N ILE A 102 11.02 -3.85 0.73
CA ILE A 102 11.37 -2.83 1.72
C ILE A 102 10.84 -3.22 3.11
N ALA A 103 9.60 -3.71 3.18
CA ALA A 103 8.99 -4.19 4.42
C ALA A 103 9.77 -5.38 5.00
N ALA A 104 10.23 -6.30 4.16
CA ALA A 104 11.06 -7.42 4.58
C ALA A 104 12.40 -6.95 5.17
N ILE A 105 13.10 -6.03 4.51
CA ILE A 105 14.36 -5.47 5.02
C ILE A 105 14.11 -4.75 6.36
N ALA A 106 13.03 -3.99 6.47
CA ALA A 106 12.66 -3.32 7.71
C ALA A 106 12.38 -4.32 8.85
N ALA A 107 11.66 -5.40 8.57
CA ALA A 107 11.40 -6.47 9.54
C ALA A 107 12.70 -7.14 10.02
N TRP A 108 13.62 -7.40 9.10
CA TRP A 108 14.93 -7.93 9.45
C TRP A 108 15.73 -7.01 10.39
N ILE A 109 15.79 -5.70 10.07
CA ILE A 109 16.57 -4.73 10.84
C ILE A 109 15.92 -4.44 12.20
N VAL A 110 14.58 -4.26 12.22
CA VAL A 110 13.86 -3.78 13.41
C VAL A 110 13.45 -4.93 14.32
N LEU A 111 12.98 -6.04 13.75
CA LEU A 111 12.47 -7.20 14.50
C LEU A 111 13.49 -8.32 14.64
N GLY A 112 14.63 -8.24 13.95
CA GLY A 112 15.64 -9.30 13.97
C GLY A 112 15.18 -10.58 13.29
N GLU A 113 14.16 -10.52 12.42
CA GLU A 113 13.64 -11.69 11.73
C GLU A 113 14.71 -12.30 10.80
N ILE A 114 14.84 -13.63 10.85
CA ILE A 114 15.79 -14.37 9.97
C ILE A 114 15.00 -14.91 8.78
N PHE A 115 15.43 -14.54 7.58
CA PHE A 115 14.81 -15.06 6.36
C PHE A 115 15.21 -16.50 6.09
N VAL A 116 14.22 -17.33 5.77
CA VAL A 116 14.47 -18.65 5.22
C VAL A 116 14.82 -18.56 3.72
N VAL A 117 15.57 -19.53 3.23
CA VAL A 117 16.08 -19.54 1.84
C VAL A 117 14.97 -19.31 0.80
N VAL A 118 13.78 -19.87 1.01
CA VAL A 118 12.63 -19.69 0.10
C VAL A 118 12.17 -18.23 0.03
N GLN A 119 12.20 -17.50 1.15
CA GLN A 119 11.84 -16.07 1.18
C GLN A 119 12.87 -15.23 0.42
N ILE A 120 14.16 -15.54 0.57
CA ILE A 120 15.25 -14.87 -0.16
C ILE A 120 15.10 -15.09 -1.66
N LEU A 121 14.86 -16.33 -2.09
CA LEU A 121 14.63 -16.66 -3.50
C LEU A 121 13.40 -15.94 -4.05
N GLY A 122 12.29 -15.92 -3.32
CA GLY A 122 11.08 -15.18 -3.68
C GLY A 122 11.34 -13.68 -3.84
N GLY A 123 12.08 -13.09 -2.90
CA GLY A 123 12.48 -11.67 -2.95
C GLY A 123 13.33 -11.35 -4.19
N VAL A 124 14.31 -12.20 -4.53
CA VAL A 124 15.15 -12.02 -5.73
C VAL A 124 14.30 -12.11 -7.01
N ILE A 125 13.42 -13.10 -7.13
CA ILE A 125 12.52 -13.23 -8.28
C ILE A 125 11.63 -12.00 -8.42
N MET A 126 11.07 -11.49 -7.31
CA MET A 126 10.27 -10.28 -7.30
C MET A 126 11.07 -9.05 -7.78
N LEU A 127 12.29 -8.85 -7.30
CA LEU A 127 13.14 -7.73 -7.72
C LEU A 127 13.46 -7.79 -9.21
N ILE A 128 13.77 -8.98 -9.73
CA ILE A 128 13.98 -9.18 -11.17
C ILE A 128 12.72 -8.81 -11.96
N GLY A 129 11.54 -9.25 -11.50
CA GLY A 129 10.25 -8.90 -12.11
C GLY A 129 10.01 -7.39 -12.16
N ILE A 130 10.31 -6.67 -11.08
CA ILE A 130 10.19 -5.20 -11.02
C ILE A 130 11.12 -4.54 -12.03
N ILE A 131 12.38 -4.96 -12.12
CA ILE A 131 13.35 -4.40 -13.07
C ILE A 131 12.90 -4.63 -14.51
N VAL A 132 12.42 -5.82 -14.84
CA VAL A 132 11.90 -6.14 -16.18
C VAL A 132 10.68 -5.27 -16.51
N ALA A 133 9.75 -5.14 -15.57
CA ALA A 133 8.56 -4.31 -15.76
C ALA A 133 8.89 -2.82 -15.97
N GLN A 134 9.87 -2.28 -15.23
CA GLN A 134 10.34 -0.91 -15.41
C GLN A 134 10.98 -0.70 -16.79
N ARG A 135 11.87 -1.59 -17.20
CA ARG A 135 12.53 -1.50 -18.53
C ARG A 135 11.54 -1.56 -19.68
N ALA A 136 10.55 -2.47 -19.60
CA ALA A 136 9.51 -2.58 -20.63
C ALA A 136 8.67 -1.29 -20.75
N ARG A 137 8.47 -0.58 -19.65
CA ARG A 137 7.77 0.70 -19.63
C ARG A 137 8.61 1.83 -20.26
N ASP A 138 9.89 1.90 -19.91
CA ASP A 138 10.79 2.91 -20.44
C ASP A 138 10.93 2.78 -21.96
N GLN A 139 10.98 1.57 -22.49
CA GLN A 139 10.98 1.31 -23.94
C GLN A 139 9.73 1.86 -24.63
N LYS A 140 8.53 1.62 -24.06
CA LYS A 140 7.28 2.15 -24.61
C LYS A 140 7.17 3.67 -24.54
N ALA A 141 7.78 4.30 -23.56
CA ALA A 141 7.79 5.75 -23.42
C ALA A 141 8.70 6.43 -24.46
N HIS A 142 9.67 5.70 -25.04
CA HIS A 142 10.59 6.18 -26.06
C HIS A 142 10.21 5.74 -27.47
N GLU A 143 9.12 4.98 -27.65
CA GLU A 143 8.63 4.58 -28.96
C GLU A 143 8.08 5.83 -29.68
N PRO A 144 8.60 6.19 -30.89
CA PRO A 144 8.09 7.32 -31.64
C PRO A 144 6.59 7.13 -31.91
N LEU A 145 5.83 8.20 -31.78
CA LEU A 145 4.40 8.16 -32.16
C LEU A 145 4.30 7.73 -33.64
N PRO A 146 3.32 6.87 -33.99
CA PRO A 146 3.09 6.51 -35.37
C PRO A 146 2.90 7.76 -36.21
N ASP A 147 3.61 7.80 -37.33
CA ASP A 147 3.52 8.93 -38.26
C ASP A 147 2.14 8.90 -38.92
N TYR A 148 1.25 9.77 -38.52
CA TYR A 148 -0.13 9.83 -39.03
C TYR A 148 -0.20 10.40 -40.47
N GLU A 149 0.93 10.69 -41.11
CA GLU A 149 0.96 11.17 -42.51
C GLU A 149 0.73 10.04 -43.56
N GLU A 150 0.88 8.77 -43.22
CA GLU A 150 0.68 7.65 -44.16
C GLU A 150 -0.81 7.24 -44.39
N VAL A 151 -1.77 7.89 -43.76
CA VAL A 151 -3.21 7.52 -43.88
C VAL A 151 -4.02 8.58 -44.62
N ARG A 152 -3.40 9.30 -45.57
CA ARG A 152 -4.12 10.21 -46.50
C ARG A 152 -4.08 9.71 -47.93
#